data_2e09b04bfc87c5920c825c23e2ed1df5
#
_entry.id   2e09b04bfc87c5920c825c23e2ed1df5
#
_cell.length_a   1.000
_cell.length_b   1.000
_cell.length_c   1.000
_cell.angle_alpha   90.00
_cell.angle_beta   90.00
_cell.angle_gamma   90.00
#
_symmetry.space_group_name_H-M   'P 1'
#
loop_
_entity.id
_entity.type
_entity.pdbx_description
1 polymer ?
#
loop_
_entity_poly.entity_id
_entity_poly.type
_entity_poly.pdbx_seq_one_letter_code
_entity_poly.pdbx_strand_id
1 'polypeptide(L)'
;IAINRKSKHIEPHLHNALEIVCVTSGALELGVGQELYHMEKGDIGFVFPDVIHHYQVLTPGVNKATYLIASPFTIAKFADIMQSMAPEYPIIKAEKVEPEVYRVINAILETEQSDITVAQAYLQIVLARCIGKLNLVEKSNVGSNDLIYQTVSYISANFKKKFSLEEMAKDLGVSKYVLSRLFSKTFHRNFNQYLNDARLNYACHR
;
A
#
# COMPACT_ATOMS: atom_id res chain seq x y z
N ILE A 1 -6.54 -3.66 -12.49
CA ILE A 1 -6.41 -2.42 -11.69
C ILE A 1 -7.68 -2.26 -10.88
N ALA A 2 -7.56 -2.22 -9.57
CA ALA A 2 -8.68 -1.93 -8.68
C ALA A 2 -8.69 -0.43 -8.33
N ILE A 3 -9.88 0.15 -8.24
CA ILE A 3 -10.08 1.59 -8.03
C ILE A 3 -10.97 1.79 -6.81
N ASN A 4 -10.55 2.64 -5.88
CA ASN A 4 -11.38 3.06 -4.74
C ASN A 4 -11.36 4.60 -4.65
N ARG A 5 -12.50 5.20 -4.32
CA ARG A 5 -12.68 6.66 -4.30
C ARG A 5 -12.97 7.25 -2.91
N LYS A 6 -12.99 6.44 -1.86
CA LYS A 6 -13.22 6.92 -0.49
C LYS A 6 -11.96 6.77 0.35
N SER A 7 -11.49 7.87 0.92
CA SER A 7 -10.47 7.82 1.96
C SER A 7 -11.05 7.14 3.20
N LYS A 8 -10.37 6.09 3.64
CA LYS A 8 -10.73 5.32 4.84
C LYS A 8 -9.52 5.21 5.74
N HIS A 9 -9.78 5.07 7.02
CA HIS A 9 -8.79 4.52 7.92
C HIS A 9 -8.58 3.06 7.54
N ILE A 10 -7.37 2.71 7.10
CA ILE A 10 -6.99 1.35 6.69
C ILE A 10 -5.83 0.93 7.59
N GLU A 11 -5.98 -0.20 8.24
CA GLU A 11 -4.98 -0.76 9.15
C GLU A 11 -3.68 -1.14 8.42
N PRO A 12 -2.54 -1.22 9.15
CA PRO A 12 -1.29 -1.66 8.56
C PRO A 12 -1.42 -3.01 7.85
N HIS A 13 -1.03 -3.04 6.58
CA HIS A 13 -1.09 -4.23 5.73
C HIS A 13 0.00 -4.16 4.66
N LEU A 14 0.19 -5.26 3.95
CA LEU A 14 1.00 -5.30 2.75
C LEU A 14 0.37 -6.24 1.73
N HIS A 15 0.69 -5.98 0.47
CA HIS A 15 0.33 -6.85 -0.65
C HIS A 15 1.38 -6.77 -1.75
N ASN A 16 1.47 -7.81 -2.56
CA ASN A 16 2.36 -7.84 -3.73
C ASN A 16 1.71 -7.10 -4.91
N ALA A 17 1.49 -5.80 -4.73
CA ALA A 17 0.99 -4.91 -5.77
C ALA A 17 1.55 -3.50 -5.57
N LEU A 18 1.74 -2.78 -6.67
CA LEU A 18 1.96 -1.34 -6.63
C LEU A 18 0.63 -0.68 -6.24
N GLU A 19 0.69 0.27 -5.31
CA GLU A 19 -0.43 1.15 -5.02
C GLU A 19 -0.04 2.60 -5.28
N ILE A 20 -0.89 3.31 -6.02
CA ILE A 20 -0.75 4.75 -6.26
C ILE A 20 -1.98 5.42 -5.66
N VAL A 21 -1.77 6.36 -4.76
CA VAL A 21 -2.84 7.12 -4.13
C VAL A 21 -2.75 8.58 -4.54
N CYS A 22 -3.85 9.14 -5.09
CA CYS A 22 -3.95 10.54 -5.45
C CYS A 22 -5.04 11.21 -4.60
N VAL A 23 -4.67 12.20 -3.79
CA VAL A 23 -5.64 12.95 -2.98
C VAL A 23 -6.42 13.91 -3.86
N THR A 24 -7.73 13.74 -3.93
CA THR A 24 -8.62 14.55 -4.79
C THR A 24 -9.34 15.65 -4.02
N SER A 25 -9.50 15.51 -2.70
CA SER A 25 -10.11 16.51 -1.81
C SER A 25 -9.65 16.27 -0.37
N GLY A 26 -9.43 17.38 0.36
CA GLY A 26 -9.01 17.33 1.75
C GLY A 26 -7.59 16.81 1.92
N ALA A 27 -7.37 16.01 2.95
CA ALA A 27 -6.07 15.46 3.31
C ALA A 27 -6.14 13.97 3.68
N LEU A 28 -4.99 13.31 3.61
CA LEU A 28 -4.80 11.90 3.93
C LEU A 28 -3.42 11.71 4.54
N GLU A 29 -3.30 10.88 5.56
CA GLU A 29 -2.02 10.43 6.08
C GLU A 29 -1.69 9.06 5.49
N LEU A 30 -0.54 8.96 4.82
CA LEU A 30 0.04 7.71 4.35
C LEU A 30 1.11 7.26 5.34
N GLY A 31 0.89 6.15 6.01
CA GLY A 31 1.88 5.49 6.85
C GLY A 31 2.69 4.47 6.05
N VAL A 32 4.01 4.56 6.09
CA VAL A 32 4.94 3.58 5.51
C VAL A 32 6.03 3.27 6.54
N GLY A 33 6.15 2.01 6.91
CA GLY A 33 7.03 1.63 8.02
C GLY A 33 6.59 2.28 9.33
N GLN A 34 7.45 3.09 9.94
CA GLN A 34 7.15 3.87 11.16
C GLN A 34 6.78 5.34 10.88
N GLU A 35 6.95 5.78 9.66
CA GLU A 35 6.74 7.17 9.28
C GLU A 35 5.30 7.41 8.82
N LEU A 36 4.80 8.59 9.15
CA LEU A 36 3.48 9.05 8.73
C LEU A 36 3.66 10.30 7.86
N TYR A 37 3.21 10.22 6.63
CA TYR A 37 3.39 11.24 5.62
C TYR A 37 2.08 11.96 5.33
N HIS A 38 2.05 13.26 5.57
CA HIS A 38 0.89 14.10 5.27
C HIS A 38 0.75 14.37 3.77
N MET A 39 -0.43 14.09 3.23
CA MET A 39 -0.81 14.33 1.85
C MET A 39 -1.98 15.29 1.77
N GLU A 40 -1.92 16.25 0.87
CA GLU A 40 -2.98 17.20 0.57
C GLU A 40 -3.49 17.02 -0.86
N LYS A 41 -4.56 17.74 -1.19
CA LYS A 41 -5.15 17.69 -2.54
C LYS A 41 -4.09 17.89 -3.64
N GLY A 42 -4.01 16.94 -4.55
CA GLY A 42 -3.07 16.91 -5.68
C GLY A 42 -1.79 16.10 -5.39
N ASP A 43 -1.47 15.80 -4.13
CA ASP A 43 -0.33 14.93 -3.82
C ASP A 43 -0.58 13.51 -4.33
N ILE A 44 0.49 12.87 -4.80
CA ILE A 44 0.46 11.47 -5.24
C ILE A 44 1.44 10.64 -4.41
N GLY A 45 0.92 9.62 -3.75
CA GLY A 45 1.69 8.64 -2.98
C GLY A 45 1.95 7.37 -3.79
N PHE A 46 3.11 6.76 -3.57
CA PHE A 46 3.54 5.51 -4.21
C PHE A 46 3.94 4.49 -3.15
N VAL A 47 3.22 3.39 -3.07
CA VAL A 47 3.59 2.24 -2.25
C VAL A 47 3.98 1.10 -3.17
N PHE A 48 5.24 0.70 -3.09
CA PHE A 48 5.75 -0.41 -3.91
C PHE A 48 5.32 -1.76 -3.35
N PRO A 49 5.32 -2.83 -4.18
CA PRO A 49 4.96 -4.17 -3.73
C PRO A 49 5.69 -4.59 -2.46
N ASP A 50 5.02 -5.30 -1.58
CA ASP A 50 5.56 -5.86 -0.33
C ASP A 50 6.11 -4.82 0.68
N VAL A 51 5.69 -3.55 0.55
CA VAL A 51 5.95 -2.51 1.55
C VAL A 51 4.74 -2.38 2.47
N ILE A 52 4.97 -2.44 3.79
CA ILE A 52 3.91 -2.27 4.79
C ILE A 52 3.47 -0.82 4.80
N HIS A 53 2.16 -0.63 4.68
CA HIS A 53 1.55 0.69 4.65
C HIS A 53 0.16 0.69 5.30
N HIS A 54 -0.30 1.88 5.62
CA HIS A 54 -1.64 2.12 6.14
C HIS A 54 -2.10 3.54 5.79
N TYR A 55 -3.39 3.81 5.98
CA TYR A 55 -3.96 5.13 5.74
C TYR A 55 -4.75 5.60 6.95
N GLN A 56 -4.62 6.90 7.26
CA GLN A 56 -5.38 7.54 8.32
C GLN A 56 -6.02 8.83 7.79
N VAL A 57 -7.24 9.08 8.21
CA VAL A 57 -7.95 10.34 7.96
C VAL A 57 -8.09 11.06 9.28
N LEU A 58 -7.23 12.05 9.52
CA LEU A 58 -7.20 12.80 10.76
C LEU A 58 -7.89 14.17 10.64
N THR A 59 -8.06 14.65 9.40
CA THR A 59 -8.64 15.96 9.11
C THR A 59 -10.16 15.88 9.05
N PRO A 60 -10.90 16.75 9.76
CA PRO A 60 -12.36 16.84 9.65
C PRO A 60 -12.78 17.24 8.24
N GLY A 61 -13.98 16.83 7.83
CA GLY A 61 -14.56 17.22 6.55
C GLY A 61 -14.52 16.14 5.48
N VAL A 62 -14.58 16.57 4.22
CA VAL A 62 -14.65 15.65 3.08
C VAL A 62 -13.24 15.35 2.57
N ASN A 63 -12.75 14.18 2.91
CA ASN A 63 -11.46 13.67 2.43
C ASN A 63 -11.70 12.59 1.37
N LYS A 64 -11.13 12.76 0.19
CA LYS A 64 -11.25 11.82 -0.93
C LYS A 64 -9.90 11.58 -1.58
N ALA A 65 -9.63 10.33 -1.89
CA ALA A 65 -8.47 9.94 -2.69
C ALA A 65 -8.86 8.84 -3.70
N THR A 66 -8.14 8.79 -4.79
CA THR A 66 -8.19 7.70 -5.77
C THR A 66 -7.04 6.75 -5.48
N TYR A 67 -7.34 5.48 -5.43
CA TYR A 67 -6.37 4.40 -5.23
C TYR A 67 -6.32 3.56 -6.50
N LEU A 68 -5.14 3.42 -7.09
CA LEU A 68 -4.87 2.54 -8.21
C LEU A 68 -3.99 1.40 -7.70
N ILE A 69 -4.50 0.17 -7.73
CA ILE A 69 -3.77 -1.01 -7.28
C ILE A 69 -3.45 -1.87 -8.52
N ALA A 70 -2.18 -2.11 -8.76
CA ALA A 70 -1.69 -2.80 -9.95
C ALA A 70 -0.76 -3.96 -9.60
N SER A 71 -1.02 -5.14 -10.15
CA SER A 71 -0.16 -6.30 -9.97
C SER A 71 1.22 -6.12 -10.62
N PRO A 72 2.26 -6.85 -10.19
CA PRO A 72 3.58 -6.81 -10.81
C PRO A 72 3.56 -7.08 -12.33
N PHE A 73 2.64 -7.93 -12.80
CA PHE A 73 2.47 -8.18 -14.24
C PHE A 73 2.01 -6.95 -15.03
N THR A 74 1.32 -6.03 -14.38
CA THR A 74 0.79 -4.80 -15.00
C THR A 74 1.84 -3.71 -15.10
N ILE A 75 2.83 -3.70 -14.20
CA ILE A 75 3.86 -2.65 -14.13
C ILE A 75 5.06 -2.90 -15.06
N ALA A 76 5.08 -4.03 -15.76
CA ALA A 76 6.04 -4.40 -16.82
C ALA A 76 7.51 -4.12 -16.41
N LYS A 77 8.23 -3.29 -17.19
CA LYS A 77 9.66 -2.99 -16.99
C LYS A 77 10.00 -2.36 -15.62
N PHE A 78 9.02 -1.86 -14.90
CA PHE A 78 9.25 -1.31 -13.55
C PHE A 78 9.21 -2.37 -12.45
N ALA A 79 8.82 -3.63 -12.78
CA ALA A 79 8.68 -4.70 -11.80
C ALA A 79 9.99 -4.98 -11.04
N ASP A 80 11.10 -5.10 -11.75
CA ASP A 80 12.40 -5.45 -11.17
C ASP A 80 12.87 -4.41 -10.15
N ILE A 81 12.79 -3.12 -10.51
CA ILE A 81 13.17 -2.04 -9.59
C ILE A 81 12.22 -2.00 -8.39
N MET A 82 10.92 -2.20 -8.59
CA MET A 82 9.95 -2.20 -7.51
C MET A 82 10.01 -3.46 -6.65
N GLN A 83 10.66 -4.53 -7.10
CA GLN A 83 10.88 -5.73 -6.31
C GLN A 83 11.97 -5.52 -5.24
N SER A 84 13.04 -4.80 -5.56
CA SER A 84 14.22 -4.61 -4.69
C SER A 84 14.27 -3.26 -3.99
N MET A 85 13.67 -2.24 -4.59
CA MET A 85 13.73 -0.85 -4.12
C MET A 85 12.38 -0.37 -3.58
N ALA A 86 12.41 0.69 -2.79
CA ALA A 86 11.22 1.43 -2.37
C ALA A 86 11.55 2.93 -2.26
N PRO A 87 10.55 3.82 -2.37
CA PRO A 87 10.77 5.25 -2.15
C PRO A 87 11.15 5.52 -0.69
N GLU A 88 12.23 6.26 -0.47
CA GLU A 88 12.60 6.79 0.84
C GLU A 88 11.53 7.80 1.33
N TYR A 89 11.06 8.63 0.42
CA TYR A 89 9.92 9.52 0.62
C TYR A 89 8.84 9.17 -0.41
N PRO A 90 7.71 8.57 0.01
CA PRO A 90 6.77 7.96 -0.92
C PRO A 90 5.80 8.94 -1.60
N ILE A 91 5.95 10.25 -1.41
CA ILE A 91 5.01 11.25 -1.91
C ILE A 91 5.66 12.18 -2.93
N ILE A 92 5.00 12.40 -4.04
CA ILE A 92 5.28 13.51 -4.95
C ILE A 92 4.26 14.61 -4.65
N LYS A 93 4.75 15.76 -4.19
CA LYS A 93 3.91 16.93 -3.88
C LYS A 93 3.29 17.51 -5.14
N ALA A 94 2.07 18.06 -5.02
CA ALA A 94 1.25 18.53 -6.14
C ALA A 94 2.00 19.48 -7.09
N GLU A 95 2.83 20.37 -6.55
CA GLU A 95 3.64 21.31 -7.35
C GLU A 95 4.72 20.66 -8.21
N LYS A 96 5.08 19.40 -7.92
CA LYS A 96 6.05 18.60 -8.68
C LYS A 96 5.38 17.61 -9.63
N VAL A 97 4.05 17.49 -9.59
CA VAL A 97 3.30 16.58 -10.47
C VAL A 97 2.95 17.31 -11.76
N GLU A 98 3.33 16.71 -12.88
CA GLU A 98 2.95 17.23 -14.19
C GLU A 98 1.44 17.11 -14.43
N PRO A 99 0.76 18.11 -15.02
CA PRO A 99 -0.68 18.07 -15.32
C PRO A 99 -1.10 16.85 -16.16
N GLU A 100 -0.17 16.31 -16.98
CA GLU A 100 -0.39 15.10 -17.76
C GLU A 100 -0.70 13.90 -16.87
N VAL A 101 -0.03 13.76 -15.72
CA VAL A 101 -0.21 12.63 -14.80
C VAL A 101 -1.65 12.55 -14.32
N TYR A 102 -2.25 13.68 -13.93
CA TYR A 102 -3.66 13.72 -13.51
C TYR A 102 -4.61 13.35 -14.64
N ARG A 103 -4.34 13.83 -15.86
CA ARG A 103 -5.15 13.45 -17.04
C ARG A 103 -5.10 11.97 -17.32
N VAL A 104 -3.90 11.37 -17.20
CA VAL A 104 -3.72 9.93 -17.43
C VAL A 104 -4.36 9.11 -16.31
N ILE A 105 -4.26 9.54 -15.05
CA ILE A 105 -4.98 8.89 -13.94
C ILE A 105 -6.49 8.92 -14.19
N ASN A 106 -7.05 10.06 -14.63
CA ASN A 106 -8.47 10.15 -14.97
C ASN A 106 -8.83 9.23 -16.14
N ALA A 107 -7.99 9.15 -17.18
CA ALA A 107 -8.20 8.23 -18.30
C ALA A 107 -8.21 6.76 -17.85
N ILE A 108 -7.37 6.36 -16.89
CA ILE A 108 -7.44 5.01 -16.28
C ILE A 108 -8.81 4.78 -15.61
N LEU A 109 -9.34 5.80 -14.91
CA LEU A 109 -10.62 5.70 -14.21
C LEU A 109 -11.83 5.58 -15.16
N GLU A 110 -11.70 6.10 -16.38
CA GLU A 110 -12.71 6.09 -17.43
C GLU A 110 -12.59 4.86 -18.34
N THR A 111 -11.46 4.15 -18.30
CA THR A 111 -11.22 2.95 -19.11
C THR A 111 -12.15 1.80 -18.66
N GLU A 112 -12.80 1.14 -19.60
CA GLU A 112 -13.61 -0.04 -19.31
C GLU A 112 -12.78 -1.18 -18.73
N GLN A 113 -13.37 -1.95 -17.83
CA GLN A 113 -12.67 -3.09 -17.18
C GLN A 113 -12.17 -4.15 -18.17
N SER A 114 -12.80 -4.24 -19.34
CA SER A 114 -12.40 -5.13 -20.44
C SER A 114 -11.14 -4.68 -21.15
N ASP A 115 -10.80 -3.38 -21.10
CA ASP A 115 -9.70 -2.79 -21.86
C ASP A 115 -8.41 -2.69 -21.04
N ILE A 116 -7.97 -3.85 -20.56
CA ILE A 116 -6.79 -3.99 -19.69
C ILE A 116 -5.53 -3.42 -20.36
N THR A 117 -5.38 -3.59 -21.67
CA THR A 117 -4.19 -3.14 -22.42
C THR A 117 -4.06 -1.61 -22.39
N VAL A 118 -5.15 -0.89 -22.59
CA VAL A 118 -5.16 0.58 -22.52
C VAL A 118 -4.87 1.06 -21.09
N ALA A 119 -5.51 0.46 -20.08
CA ALA A 119 -5.24 0.77 -18.70
C ALA A 119 -3.77 0.53 -18.32
N GLN A 120 -3.15 -0.55 -18.82
CA GLN A 120 -1.72 -0.82 -18.64
C GLN A 120 -0.84 0.24 -19.31
N ALA A 121 -1.16 0.66 -20.53
CA ALA A 121 -0.41 1.69 -21.24
C ALA A 121 -0.46 3.03 -20.48
N TYR A 122 -1.62 3.44 -19.99
CA TYR A 122 -1.77 4.63 -19.15
C TYR A 122 -0.96 4.51 -17.85
N LEU A 123 -0.99 3.36 -17.18
CA LEU A 123 -0.19 3.14 -15.98
C LEU A 123 1.31 3.28 -16.25
N GLN A 124 1.81 2.76 -17.39
CA GLN A 124 3.21 2.91 -17.80
C GLN A 124 3.59 4.40 -17.98
N ILE A 125 2.69 5.23 -18.49
CA ILE A 125 2.92 6.68 -18.62
C ILE A 125 3.04 7.31 -17.23
N VAL A 126 2.11 7.02 -16.31
CA VAL A 126 2.18 7.51 -14.91
C VAL A 126 3.52 7.15 -14.28
N LEU A 127 3.93 5.88 -14.39
CA LEU A 127 5.19 5.41 -13.82
C LEU A 127 6.40 6.08 -14.45
N ALA A 128 6.43 6.21 -15.77
CA ALA A 128 7.53 6.87 -16.50
C ALA A 128 7.71 8.34 -16.11
N ARG A 129 6.62 9.05 -15.77
CA ARG A 129 6.64 10.45 -15.33
C ARG A 129 6.98 10.62 -13.84
N CYS A 130 6.69 9.61 -13.02
CA CYS A 130 6.78 9.74 -11.56
C CYS A 130 8.01 9.06 -10.95
N ILE A 131 8.43 7.90 -11.44
CA ILE A 131 9.52 7.11 -10.82
C ILE A 131 10.81 7.92 -10.70
N GLY A 132 11.19 8.68 -11.72
CA GLY A 132 12.40 9.51 -11.70
C GLY A 132 12.37 10.68 -10.70
N LYS A 133 11.22 10.95 -10.07
CA LYS A 133 11.04 11.99 -9.04
C LYS A 133 11.12 11.42 -7.62
N LEU A 134 11.14 10.10 -7.48
CA LEU A 134 11.26 9.39 -6.21
C LEU A 134 12.73 9.05 -5.96
N ASN A 135 13.23 9.39 -4.76
CA ASN A 135 14.49 8.85 -4.30
C ASN A 135 14.28 7.41 -3.87
N LEU A 136 14.89 6.45 -4.57
CA LEU A 136 14.72 5.04 -4.32
C LEU A 136 15.87 4.51 -3.47
N VAL A 137 15.54 3.76 -2.44
CA VAL A 137 16.47 3.08 -1.54
C VAL A 137 16.16 1.58 -1.53
N GLU A 138 17.09 0.76 -1.06
CA GLU A 138 16.83 -0.67 -0.89
C GLU A 138 15.64 -0.88 0.07
N LYS A 139 14.75 -1.80 -0.26
CA LYS A 139 13.57 -2.11 0.55
C LYS A 139 13.88 -2.46 1.99
N SER A 140 15.02 -3.09 2.23
CA SER A 140 15.51 -3.40 3.58
C SER A 140 15.65 -2.16 4.47
N ASN A 141 15.81 -0.99 3.86
CA ASN A 141 15.97 0.29 4.56
C ASN A 141 14.61 0.98 4.81
N VAL A 142 13.54 0.51 4.14
CA VAL A 142 12.18 1.02 4.30
C VAL A 142 11.39 0.00 5.11
N GLY A 143 11.62 -0.03 6.36
CA GLY A 143 10.95 -0.95 7.24
C GLY A 143 11.38 -0.69 8.67
N SER A 144 10.67 -1.27 9.60
CA SER A 144 11.00 -1.13 10.98
C SER A 144 11.19 -2.50 11.62
N ASN A 145 12.08 -2.57 12.61
CA ASN A 145 12.14 -3.68 13.56
C ASN A 145 10.96 -3.65 14.55
N ASP A 146 9.97 -2.79 14.31
CA ASP A 146 8.76 -2.70 15.09
C ASP A 146 7.96 -4.01 15.00
N LEU A 147 7.36 -4.40 16.10
CA LEU A 147 6.56 -5.62 16.22
C LEU A 147 5.35 -5.60 15.25
N ILE A 148 4.81 -4.44 14.93
CA ILE A 148 3.72 -4.30 13.94
C ILE A 148 4.24 -4.78 12.58
N TYR A 149 5.39 -4.26 12.15
CA TYR A 149 6.02 -4.62 10.88
C TYR A 149 6.35 -6.11 10.84
N GLN A 150 6.99 -6.64 11.88
CA GLN A 150 7.33 -8.06 11.98
C GLN A 150 6.08 -8.95 11.93
N THR A 151 4.99 -8.52 12.61
CA THR A 151 3.70 -9.24 12.62
C THR A 151 3.08 -9.31 11.22
N VAL A 152 2.99 -8.19 10.53
CA VAL A 152 2.39 -8.12 9.19
C VAL A 152 3.25 -8.91 8.18
N SER A 153 4.57 -8.75 8.23
CA SER A 153 5.52 -9.49 7.38
C SER A 153 5.43 -11.00 7.61
N TYR A 154 5.37 -11.44 8.88
CA TYR A 154 5.22 -12.86 9.22
C TYR A 154 3.93 -13.46 8.64
N ILE A 155 2.81 -12.77 8.82
CA ILE A 155 1.52 -13.22 8.28
C ILE A 155 1.57 -13.26 6.76
N SER A 156 2.08 -12.23 6.11
CA SER A 156 2.18 -12.17 4.65
C SER A 156 3.05 -13.30 4.06
N ALA A 157 4.13 -13.67 4.74
CA ALA A 157 4.98 -14.78 4.32
C ALA A 157 4.36 -16.16 4.56
N ASN A 158 3.48 -16.30 5.58
CA ASN A 158 3.03 -17.60 6.08
C ASN A 158 1.52 -17.84 5.95
N PHE A 159 0.68 -16.88 5.52
CA PHE A 159 -0.79 -17.02 5.54
C PHE A 159 -1.33 -18.24 4.80
N LYS A 160 -0.59 -18.78 3.82
CA LYS A 160 -0.95 -19.99 3.07
C LYS A 160 -0.79 -21.28 3.90
N LYS A 161 0.00 -21.22 4.97
CA LYS A 161 0.24 -22.36 5.89
C LYS A 161 -0.73 -22.28 7.07
N LYS A 162 -0.89 -23.40 7.78
CA LYS A 162 -1.54 -23.38 9.09
C LYS A 162 -0.51 -23.04 10.15
N PHE A 163 -0.78 -22.06 10.97
CA PHE A 163 0.00 -21.70 12.15
C PHE A 163 -0.89 -21.03 13.20
N SER A 164 -0.47 -21.10 14.43
CA SER A 164 -1.15 -20.55 15.59
C SER A 164 -0.53 -19.22 16.04
N LEU A 165 -1.25 -18.47 16.86
CA LEU A 165 -0.72 -17.25 17.49
C LEU A 165 0.47 -17.57 18.40
N GLU A 166 0.49 -18.76 19.02
CA GLU A 166 1.60 -19.25 19.87
C GLU A 166 2.88 -19.49 19.06
N GLU A 167 2.76 -20.15 17.91
CA GLU A 167 3.89 -20.39 17.01
C GLU A 167 4.45 -19.07 16.49
N MET A 168 3.58 -18.18 16.03
CA MET A 168 3.98 -16.86 15.61
C MET A 168 4.68 -16.07 16.71
N ALA A 169 4.16 -16.10 17.93
CA ALA A 169 4.76 -15.41 19.07
C ALA A 169 6.17 -15.95 19.38
N LYS A 170 6.33 -17.29 19.33
CA LYS A 170 7.63 -17.94 19.50
C LYS A 170 8.64 -17.49 18.44
N ASP A 171 8.24 -17.49 17.18
CA ASP A 171 9.10 -17.13 16.06
C ASP A 171 9.52 -15.65 16.08
N LEU A 172 8.62 -14.79 16.55
CA LEU A 172 8.89 -13.36 16.72
C LEU A 172 9.59 -13.01 18.05
N GLY A 173 9.84 -14.01 18.91
CA GLY A 173 10.52 -13.78 20.19
C GLY A 173 9.71 -12.97 21.21
N VAL A 174 8.38 -13.01 21.12
CA VAL A 174 7.47 -12.25 22.02
C VAL A 174 6.46 -13.18 22.70
N SER A 175 5.78 -12.68 23.74
CA SER A 175 4.72 -13.47 24.38
C SER A 175 3.42 -13.43 23.53
N LYS A 176 2.63 -14.51 23.61
CA LYS A 176 1.28 -14.57 23.03
C LYS A 176 0.40 -13.37 23.45
N TYR A 177 0.54 -12.92 24.69
CA TYR A 177 -0.24 -11.79 25.23
C TYR A 177 0.11 -10.48 24.54
N VAL A 178 1.39 -10.27 24.22
CA VAL A 178 1.86 -9.09 23.47
C VAL A 178 1.24 -9.07 22.10
N LEU A 179 1.29 -10.18 21.34
CA LEU A 179 0.66 -10.27 20.02
C LEU A 179 -0.86 -10.15 20.09
N SER A 180 -1.52 -10.82 21.04
CA SER A 180 -2.98 -10.71 21.21
C SER A 180 -3.41 -9.26 21.47
N ARG A 181 -2.64 -8.53 22.29
CA ARG A 181 -2.87 -7.11 22.56
C ARG A 181 -2.60 -6.24 21.34
N LEU A 182 -1.57 -6.56 20.56
CA LEU A 182 -1.27 -5.88 19.30
C LEU A 182 -2.45 -6.02 18.32
N PHE A 183 -2.94 -7.25 18.11
CA PHE A 183 -4.10 -7.48 17.24
C PHE A 183 -5.33 -6.69 17.68
N SER A 184 -5.65 -6.71 18.97
CA SER A 184 -6.84 -6.01 19.47
C SER A 184 -6.70 -4.49 19.46
N LYS A 185 -5.51 -3.94 19.76
CA LYS A 185 -5.31 -2.49 19.89
C LYS A 185 -4.94 -1.79 18.58
N THR A 186 -4.13 -2.44 17.75
CA THR A 186 -3.61 -1.83 16.51
C THR A 186 -4.44 -2.24 15.31
N PHE A 187 -4.77 -3.53 15.20
CA PHE A 187 -5.55 -4.04 14.06
C PHE A 187 -7.05 -4.12 14.34
N HIS A 188 -7.50 -3.78 15.55
CA HIS A 188 -8.92 -3.82 15.98
C HIS A 188 -9.64 -5.13 15.66
N ARG A 189 -8.89 -6.24 15.60
CA ARG A 189 -9.33 -7.61 15.24
C ARG A 189 -8.58 -8.62 16.08
N ASN A 190 -9.09 -9.84 16.14
CA ASN A 190 -8.28 -10.93 16.66
C ASN A 190 -7.40 -11.55 15.58
N PHE A 191 -6.40 -12.34 16.00
CA PHE A 191 -5.45 -13.01 15.10
C PHE A 191 -6.14 -13.81 13.98
N ASN A 192 -7.17 -14.61 14.32
CA ASN A 192 -7.85 -15.45 13.33
C ASN A 192 -8.62 -14.62 12.31
N GLN A 193 -9.25 -13.52 12.73
CA GLN A 193 -9.92 -12.60 11.83
C GLN A 193 -8.91 -11.97 10.86
N TYR A 194 -7.81 -11.42 11.37
CA TYR A 194 -6.78 -10.81 10.53
C TYR A 194 -6.18 -11.81 9.52
N LEU A 195 -5.85 -13.04 9.99
CA LEU A 195 -5.32 -14.09 9.12
C LEU A 195 -6.32 -14.53 8.05
N ASN A 196 -7.60 -14.62 8.38
CA ASN A 196 -8.65 -14.96 7.42
C ASN A 196 -8.85 -13.85 6.39
N ASP A 197 -8.79 -12.58 6.80
CA ASP A 197 -8.87 -11.45 5.87
C ASP A 197 -7.68 -11.43 4.90
N ALA A 198 -6.46 -11.69 5.38
CA ALA A 198 -5.29 -11.82 4.52
C ALA A 198 -5.45 -12.96 3.48
N ARG A 199 -6.04 -14.10 3.88
CA ARG A 199 -6.34 -15.22 2.98
C ARG A 199 -7.43 -14.89 1.96
N LEU A 200 -8.49 -14.21 2.39
CA LEU A 200 -9.60 -13.78 1.52
C LEU A 200 -9.12 -12.75 0.50
N ASN A 201 -8.36 -11.75 0.92
CA ASN A 201 -7.78 -10.75 0.02
C ASN A 201 -6.92 -11.42 -1.06
N TYR A 202 -6.09 -12.39 -0.69
CA TYR A 202 -5.30 -13.15 -1.67
C TYR A 202 -6.18 -13.95 -2.64
N ALA A 203 -7.27 -14.55 -2.18
CA ALA A 203 -8.17 -15.34 -3.02
C ALA A 203 -8.97 -14.48 -4.01
N CYS A 204 -9.35 -13.24 -3.60
CA CYS A 204 -10.12 -12.32 -4.44
C CYS A 204 -9.27 -11.60 -5.50
N HIS A 205 -7.94 -11.63 -5.40
CA HIS A 205 -7.03 -10.93 -6.32
C HIS A 205 -6.30 -11.90 -7.28
N ARG A 206 -6.77 -13.14 -7.38
CA ARG A 206 -6.39 -14.14 -8.38
C ARG A 206 -7.35 -14.12 -9.55
#